data_df54009a7ba9e416374f1e976698b235
#
_entry.id   df54009a7ba9e416374f1e976698b235
#
_cell.length_a   1.000
_cell.length_b   1.000
_cell.length_c   1.000
_cell.angle_alpha   90.00
_cell.angle_beta   90.00
_cell.angle_gamma   90.00
#
_symmetry.space_group_name_H-M   'P 1'
#
loop_
_entity.id
_entity.type
_entity.pdbx_description
1 polymer ?
#
loop_
_entity_poly.entity_id
_entity_poly.type
_entity_poly.pdbx_seq_one_letter_code
_entity_poly.pdbx_strand_id
1 'polypeptide(L)'
;MFRRRDTETAGGGAANPGPVALPAPRQPLLPTYPPRGYLGQLDPAFQSALSKRREGANLEDFVWYHATELPDGTVLPGVWDLRGHESTYLGGVDFAGKRVLELGPATGYLTFHMERMGAEVVSFEAGFDVSIDTLPVKGEDQPWERLRVMQETIDRNHDAWWYLHRTFGSSAKFVQGNIYDMPGDLGIFDITVVGAILLHLREPWGALSQAAQRTTETMVVTEPLQDDLDPPETNIMRFSPSAEHHLTNWWSIYPGAVDSMLGRCGFGKTETTMHSQRHHLAHDIGSDAIDQRMYTVVGHPVF
;
A
#
# COMPACT_ATOMS: atom_id res chain seq x y z
N MET A 1 -53.34 32.58 48.91
CA MET A 1 -52.67 32.28 50.21
C MET A 1 -51.72 31.06 49.96
N PHE A 2 -50.53 31.35 49.48
CA PHE A 2 -49.51 30.30 49.17
C PHE A 2 -48.37 30.42 50.20
N ARG A 3 -48.13 29.35 50.94
CA ARG A 3 -47.04 29.25 51.91
C ARG A 3 -45.75 28.95 51.10
N ARG A 4 -44.73 29.77 51.29
CA ARG A 4 -43.36 29.48 50.89
C ARG A 4 -42.79 28.43 51.83
N ARG A 5 -42.18 27.40 51.25
CA ARG A 5 -41.28 26.47 51.93
C ARG A 5 -39.86 26.95 51.68
N ASP A 6 -39.17 27.28 52.75
CA ASP A 6 -37.73 27.50 52.76
C ASP A 6 -37.03 26.15 52.58
N THR A 7 -36.19 26.03 51.53
CA THR A 7 -35.29 24.91 51.38
C THR A 7 -33.88 25.36 51.73
N GLU A 8 -33.38 24.85 52.82
CA GLU A 8 -31.96 24.96 53.20
C GLU A 8 -31.10 24.26 52.14
N THR A 9 -30.16 25.01 51.56
CA THR A 9 -29.13 24.47 50.67
C THR A 9 -27.96 24.04 51.55
N ALA A 10 -27.83 22.72 51.72
CA ALA A 10 -26.60 22.13 52.24
C ALA A 10 -25.53 22.17 51.13
N GLY A 11 -24.54 23.05 51.31
CA GLY A 11 -23.36 23.13 50.46
C GLY A 11 -22.44 21.93 50.67
N GLY A 12 -22.62 20.88 49.84
CA GLY A 12 -21.66 19.78 49.70
C GLY A 12 -20.63 20.18 48.64
N GLY A 13 -19.46 20.64 49.07
CA GLY A 13 -18.32 20.85 48.15
C GLY A 13 -17.89 19.54 47.54
N ALA A 14 -18.23 19.33 46.29
CA ALA A 14 -17.67 18.20 45.53
C ALA A 14 -16.17 18.44 45.38
N ALA A 15 -15.36 17.60 46.01
CA ALA A 15 -13.93 17.58 45.80
C ALA A 15 -13.65 17.32 44.30
N ASN A 16 -12.90 18.23 43.70
CA ASN A 16 -12.43 18.10 42.32
C ASN A 16 -11.63 16.77 42.22
N PRO A 17 -12.07 15.77 41.43
CA PRO A 17 -11.27 14.57 41.26
C PRO A 17 -9.95 14.98 40.61
N GLY A 18 -8.84 14.76 41.30
CA GLY A 18 -7.52 15.02 40.78
C GLY A 18 -7.34 14.38 39.38
N PRO A 19 -6.32 14.79 38.64
CA PRO A 19 -6.11 14.32 37.30
C PRO A 19 -6.10 12.77 37.27
N VAL A 20 -7.05 12.20 36.56
CA VAL A 20 -7.10 10.76 36.36
C VAL A 20 -5.83 10.39 35.57
N ALA A 21 -4.93 9.68 36.23
CA ALA A 21 -3.75 9.15 35.56
C ALA A 21 -4.21 8.32 34.36
N LEU A 22 -3.83 8.73 33.17
CA LEU A 22 -4.05 7.93 31.97
C LEU A 22 -3.40 6.55 32.21
N PRO A 23 -4.09 5.47 31.89
CA PRO A 23 -3.47 4.14 31.98
C PRO A 23 -2.20 4.15 31.15
N ALA A 24 -1.13 3.56 31.70
CA ALA A 24 0.11 3.39 30.96
C ALA A 24 -0.22 2.80 29.56
N PRO A 25 0.45 3.29 28.50
CA PRO A 25 0.23 2.75 27.17
C PRO A 25 0.34 1.23 27.24
N ARG A 26 -0.72 0.54 26.85
CA ARG A 26 -0.67 -0.93 26.76
C ARG A 26 0.49 -1.25 25.83
N GLN A 27 1.39 -2.09 26.27
CA GLN A 27 2.40 -2.65 25.38
C GLN A 27 1.66 -3.18 24.16
N PRO A 28 2.13 -2.89 22.94
CA PRO A 28 1.52 -3.46 21.74
C PRO A 28 1.47 -4.96 21.92
N LEU A 29 0.31 -5.56 21.65
CA LEU A 29 0.06 -7.00 21.78
C LEU A 29 0.93 -7.83 20.84
N LEU A 30 1.60 -7.19 19.90
CA LEU A 30 2.57 -7.79 19.01
C LEU A 30 3.96 -7.23 19.33
N PRO A 31 5.00 -8.05 19.31
CA PRO A 31 6.35 -7.56 19.49
C PRO A 31 6.61 -6.48 18.43
N THR A 32 6.93 -5.28 18.87
CA THR A 32 7.50 -4.25 18.00
C THR A 32 8.89 -4.76 17.64
N TYR A 33 8.99 -5.43 16.50
CA TYR A 33 10.29 -5.73 15.95
C TYR A 33 10.90 -4.39 15.50
N PRO A 34 12.12 -4.07 15.91
CA PRO A 34 12.81 -2.95 15.31
C PRO A 34 12.85 -3.20 13.80
N PRO A 35 12.68 -2.18 12.97
CA PRO A 35 12.80 -2.33 11.54
C PRO A 35 14.16 -2.95 11.23
N ARG A 36 14.13 -4.24 10.93
CA ARG A 36 15.35 -5.00 10.64
C ARG A 36 15.54 -5.00 9.14
N GLY A 37 16.72 -4.68 8.71
CA GLY A 37 17.19 -5.13 7.43
C GLY A 37 16.97 -4.24 6.24
N TYR A 38 16.19 -3.16 6.30
CA TYR A 38 16.11 -2.31 5.11
C TYR A 38 17.43 -1.56 4.82
N LEU A 39 18.21 -1.21 5.81
CA LEU A 39 19.58 -0.72 5.59
C LEU A 39 20.44 -1.78 4.90
N GLY A 40 20.36 -3.03 5.37
CA GLY A 40 20.99 -4.15 4.70
C GLY A 40 20.43 -4.43 3.32
N GLN A 41 19.16 -4.12 3.08
CA GLN A 41 18.52 -4.27 1.78
C GLN A 41 18.94 -3.20 0.78
N LEU A 42 19.36 -2.03 1.24
CA LEU A 42 20.02 -1.04 0.40
C LEU A 42 21.47 -1.39 0.12
N ASP A 43 22.08 -2.31 0.90
CA ASP A 43 23.41 -2.81 0.66
C ASP A 43 23.44 -3.75 -0.57
N PRO A 44 24.27 -3.45 -1.58
CA PRO A 44 24.39 -4.30 -2.77
C PRO A 44 24.78 -5.75 -2.45
N ALA A 45 25.58 -5.98 -1.40
CA ALA A 45 25.97 -7.33 -0.99
C ALA A 45 24.78 -8.12 -0.47
N PHE A 46 23.90 -7.49 0.32
CA PHE A 46 22.66 -8.10 0.80
C PHE A 46 21.68 -8.39 -0.35
N GLN A 47 21.48 -7.45 -1.25
CA GLN A 47 20.65 -7.64 -2.44
C GLN A 47 21.18 -8.78 -3.32
N SER A 48 22.51 -8.83 -3.52
CA SER A 48 23.14 -9.93 -4.25
C SER A 48 22.94 -11.29 -3.57
N ALA A 49 23.01 -11.35 -2.25
CA ALA A 49 22.77 -12.57 -1.49
C ALA A 49 21.32 -13.07 -1.61
N LEU A 50 20.35 -12.15 -1.51
CA LEU A 50 18.92 -12.48 -1.72
C LEU A 50 18.67 -12.93 -3.16
N SER A 51 19.25 -12.24 -4.12
CA SER A 51 19.14 -12.58 -5.54
C SER A 51 19.64 -14.00 -5.83
N LYS A 52 20.80 -14.38 -5.29
CA LYS A 52 21.37 -15.73 -5.42
C LYS A 52 20.54 -16.81 -4.73
N ARG A 53 19.90 -16.48 -3.62
CA ARG A 53 19.06 -17.41 -2.85
C ARG A 53 17.93 -18.02 -3.68
N ARG A 54 17.50 -17.33 -4.74
CA ARG A 54 16.40 -17.74 -5.63
C ARG A 54 16.90 -18.33 -6.96
N GLU A 55 18.19 -18.53 -7.11
CA GLU A 55 18.74 -19.25 -8.25
C GLU A 55 18.18 -20.68 -8.27
N GLY A 56 17.61 -21.10 -9.40
CA GLY A 56 17.05 -22.43 -9.58
C GLY A 56 15.65 -22.65 -9.00
N ALA A 57 14.99 -21.62 -8.49
CA ALA A 57 13.59 -21.74 -8.13
C ALA A 57 12.73 -22.00 -9.36
N ASN A 58 11.74 -22.91 -9.25
CA ASN A 58 10.80 -23.17 -10.32
C ASN A 58 9.80 -22.02 -10.42
N LEU A 59 9.40 -21.68 -11.65
CA LEU A 59 8.41 -20.62 -11.89
C LEU A 59 7.04 -20.91 -11.26
N GLU A 60 6.70 -22.19 -11.11
CA GLU A 60 5.47 -22.66 -10.47
C GLU A 60 5.46 -22.50 -8.94
N ASP A 61 6.62 -22.30 -8.33
CA ASP A 61 6.73 -22.07 -6.87
C ASP A 61 6.37 -20.64 -6.47
N PHE A 62 6.25 -19.73 -7.45
CA PHE A 62 5.96 -18.32 -7.20
C PHE A 62 4.47 -18.01 -7.28
N VAL A 63 4.06 -16.96 -6.58
CA VAL A 63 2.76 -16.33 -6.79
C VAL A 63 2.97 -15.17 -7.75
N TRP A 64 2.35 -15.24 -8.94
CA TRP A 64 2.42 -14.19 -9.93
C TRP A 64 1.26 -13.24 -9.76
N TYR A 65 1.52 -12.07 -9.17
CA TYR A 65 0.50 -11.05 -8.99
C TYR A 65 0.21 -10.30 -10.29
N HIS A 66 1.24 -10.00 -11.08
CA HIS A 66 1.09 -9.37 -12.38
C HIS A 66 1.52 -10.31 -13.52
N ALA A 67 0.72 -10.33 -14.59
CA ALA A 67 1.15 -10.95 -15.84
C ALA A 67 2.42 -10.24 -16.36
N THR A 68 3.45 -11.02 -16.68
CA THR A 68 4.77 -10.49 -17.03
C THR A 68 5.34 -11.21 -18.23
N GLU A 69 5.79 -10.47 -19.23
CA GLU A 69 6.52 -11.04 -20.38
C GLU A 69 8.02 -11.01 -20.09
N LEU A 70 8.64 -12.17 -20.18
CA LEU A 70 10.09 -12.36 -20.01
C LEU A 70 10.86 -11.97 -21.28
N PRO A 71 12.18 -11.75 -21.21
CA PRO A 71 13.01 -11.38 -22.35
C PRO A 71 13.01 -12.41 -23.50
N ASP A 72 12.69 -13.67 -23.23
CA ASP A 72 12.59 -14.74 -24.21
C ASP A 72 11.19 -14.85 -24.87
N GLY A 73 10.27 -13.93 -24.52
CA GLY A 73 8.89 -13.90 -24.98
C GLY A 73 7.93 -14.81 -24.20
N THR A 74 8.40 -15.51 -23.17
CA THR A 74 7.53 -16.29 -22.29
C THR A 74 6.63 -15.34 -21.49
N VAL A 75 5.33 -15.58 -21.49
CA VAL A 75 4.38 -14.83 -20.68
C VAL A 75 4.06 -15.62 -19.42
N LEU A 76 4.46 -15.05 -18.28
CA LEU A 76 4.04 -15.51 -16.96
C LEU A 76 2.62 -15.00 -16.69
N PRO A 77 1.68 -15.87 -16.32
CA PRO A 77 0.33 -15.43 -16.01
C PRO A 77 0.32 -14.66 -14.69
N GLY A 78 -0.68 -13.78 -14.51
CA GLY A 78 -0.84 -13.00 -13.28
C GLY A 78 -2.31 -12.69 -12.99
N VAL A 79 -2.62 -12.39 -11.74
CA VAL A 79 -3.97 -11.96 -11.33
C VAL A 79 -4.36 -10.65 -12.01
N TRP A 80 -3.40 -9.74 -12.17
CA TRP A 80 -3.56 -8.50 -12.93
C TRP A 80 -2.76 -8.54 -14.23
N ASP A 81 -3.38 -8.16 -15.33
CA ASP A 81 -2.68 -7.96 -16.60
C ASP A 81 -2.68 -6.48 -16.97
N LEU A 82 -1.59 -5.80 -16.65
CA LEU A 82 -1.39 -4.36 -16.90
C LEU A 82 -0.71 -4.10 -18.25
N ARG A 83 -0.35 -5.12 -19.00
CA ARG A 83 0.43 -5.01 -20.24
C ARG A 83 -0.31 -4.18 -21.29
N GLY A 84 0.38 -3.17 -21.82
CA GLY A 84 -0.18 -2.22 -22.78
C GLY A 84 -1.03 -1.12 -22.17
N HIS A 85 -1.24 -1.12 -20.86
CA HIS A 85 -2.02 -0.12 -20.12
C HIS A 85 -1.20 0.60 -19.04
N GLU A 86 0.11 0.35 -18.98
CA GLU A 86 1.00 0.87 -17.94
C GLU A 86 0.99 2.40 -17.89
N SER A 87 1.03 3.04 -19.07
CA SER A 87 1.02 4.51 -19.14
C SER A 87 -0.23 5.09 -18.49
N THR A 88 -1.40 4.51 -18.73
CA THR A 88 -2.65 4.96 -18.12
C THR A 88 -2.67 4.69 -16.62
N TYR A 89 -2.20 3.50 -16.20
CA TYR A 89 -2.09 3.13 -14.79
C TYR A 89 -1.14 4.06 -14.02
N LEU A 90 -0.06 4.49 -14.66
CA LEU A 90 0.95 5.39 -14.11
C LEU A 90 0.65 6.89 -14.40
N GLY A 91 -0.55 7.21 -14.89
CA GLY A 91 -1.01 8.59 -15.11
C GLY A 91 -0.26 9.35 -16.19
N GLY A 92 0.40 8.66 -17.14
CA GLY A 92 1.16 9.28 -18.24
C GLY A 92 2.42 10.04 -17.80
N VAL A 93 2.92 9.77 -16.59
CA VAL A 93 4.09 10.48 -16.02
C VAL A 93 5.37 10.05 -16.74
N ASP A 94 6.27 11.02 -16.96
CA ASP A 94 7.62 10.78 -17.50
C ASP A 94 8.57 10.37 -16.37
N PHE A 95 9.13 9.16 -16.48
CA PHE A 95 10.05 8.57 -15.50
C PHE A 95 11.53 8.74 -15.87
N ALA A 96 11.85 9.28 -17.04
CA ALA A 96 13.24 9.37 -17.54
C ALA A 96 14.13 10.20 -16.61
N GLY A 97 15.17 9.57 -16.05
CA GLY A 97 16.12 10.20 -15.14
C GLY A 97 15.56 10.53 -13.75
N LYS A 98 14.37 10.03 -13.40
CA LYS A 98 13.72 10.27 -12.11
C LYS A 98 14.08 9.21 -11.09
N ARG A 99 14.20 9.64 -9.84
CA ARG A 99 14.27 8.75 -8.70
C ARG A 99 12.87 8.48 -8.18
N VAL A 100 12.45 7.22 -8.18
CA VAL A 100 11.07 6.80 -7.94
C VAL A 100 10.97 5.94 -6.69
N LEU A 101 10.03 6.27 -5.80
CA LEU A 101 9.58 5.41 -4.73
C LEU A 101 8.30 4.68 -5.18
N GLU A 102 8.33 3.38 -5.20
CA GLU A 102 7.16 2.54 -5.46
C GLU A 102 6.70 1.88 -4.17
N LEU A 103 5.44 2.06 -3.79
CA LEU A 103 4.83 1.43 -2.63
C LEU A 103 4.00 0.22 -3.06
N GLY A 104 4.31 -0.95 -2.49
CA GLY A 104 3.61 -2.18 -2.81
C GLY A 104 3.94 -2.75 -4.20
N PRO A 105 5.21 -3.07 -4.50
CA PRO A 105 5.63 -3.53 -5.82
C PRO A 105 5.06 -4.90 -6.21
N ALA A 106 4.54 -5.66 -5.26
CA ALA A 106 4.14 -7.05 -5.43
C ALA A 106 5.23 -7.87 -6.14
N THR A 107 4.99 -8.37 -7.37
CA THR A 107 5.99 -9.11 -8.15
C THR A 107 6.92 -8.24 -8.99
N GLY A 108 6.82 -6.90 -8.89
CA GLY A 108 7.76 -5.96 -9.50
C GLY A 108 7.45 -5.56 -10.94
N TYR A 109 6.28 -5.88 -11.48
CA TYR A 109 5.94 -5.55 -12.86
C TYR A 109 6.14 -4.06 -13.19
N LEU A 110 5.57 -3.18 -12.35
CA LEU A 110 5.71 -1.73 -12.52
C LEU A 110 7.12 -1.24 -12.17
N THR A 111 7.79 -1.85 -11.17
CA THR A 111 9.20 -1.58 -10.86
C THR A 111 10.04 -1.63 -12.12
N PHE A 112 10.01 -2.79 -12.81
CA PHE A 112 10.85 -3.01 -13.98
C PHE A 112 10.37 -2.27 -15.21
N HIS A 113 9.06 -1.95 -15.30
CA HIS A 113 8.54 -1.07 -16.33
C HIS A 113 9.10 0.35 -16.18
N MET A 114 9.02 0.96 -14.99
CA MET A 114 9.54 2.30 -14.72
C MET A 114 11.07 2.37 -14.91
N GLU A 115 11.79 1.32 -14.52
CA GLU A 115 13.23 1.23 -14.76
C GLU A 115 13.55 1.22 -16.26
N ARG A 116 12.80 0.47 -17.10
CA ARG A 116 12.94 0.53 -18.57
C ARG A 116 12.63 1.90 -19.15
N MET A 117 11.79 2.70 -18.48
CA MET A 117 11.52 4.09 -18.83
C MET A 117 12.63 5.06 -18.38
N GLY A 118 13.67 4.55 -17.73
CA GLY A 118 14.84 5.32 -17.30
C GLY A 118 14.83 5.81 -15.86
N ALA A 119 13.96 5.29 -15.01
CA ALA A 119 13.92 5.62 -13.60
C ALA A 119 14.99 4.89 -12.78
N GLU A 120 15.44 5.50 -11.67
CA GLU A 120 16.06 4.81 -10.53
C GLU A 120 14.96 4.44 -9.54
N VAL A 121 14.58 3.16 -9.47
CA VAL A 121 13.43 2.71 -8.67
C VAL A 121 13.88 2.14 -7.33
N VAL A 122 13.19 2.56 -6.28
CA VAL A 122 13.22 1.95 -4.95
C VAL A 122 11.82 1.42 -4.65
N SER A 123 11.68 0.12 -4.62
CA SER A 123 10.44 -0.57 -4.26
C SER A 123 10.39 -0.77 -2.74
N PHE A 124 9.31 -0.33 -2.11
CA PHE A 124 9.09 -0.43 -0.67
C PHE A 124 7.90 -1.34 -0.38
N GLU A 125 8.13 -2.40 0.39
CA GLU A 125 7.15 -3.44 0.67
C GLU A 125 7.10 -3.78 2.16
N ALA A 126 6.00 -4.42 2.60
CA ALA A 126 5.90 -4.95 3.96
C ALA A 126 7.00 -5.98 4.23
N GLY A 127 7.65 -5.88 5.38
CA GLY A 127 8.66 -6.84 5.83
C GLY A 127 8.05 -8.07 6.51
N PHE A 128 8.85 -9.11 6.69
CA PHE A 128 8.46 -10.33 7.42
C PHE A 128 8.07 -10.08 8.87
N ASP A 129 8.57 -9.01 9.43
CA ASP A 129 8.38 -8.59 10.81
C ASP A 129 7.37 -7.44 10.95
N VAL A 130 6.75 -7.05 9.84
CA VAL A 130 5.70 -6.02 9.84
C VAL A 130 4.34 -6.69 9.94
N SER A 131 3.54 -6.25 10.89
CA SER A 131 2.14 -6.67 10.98
C SER A 131 1.35 -6.17 9.78
N ILE A 132 0.80 -7.09 9.02
CA ILE A 132 -0.11 -6.78 7.92
C ILE A 132 -1.44 -6.34 8.52
N ASP A 133 -1.99 -5.25 8.00
CA ASP A 133 -3.29 -4.78 8.40
C ASP A 133 -4.38 -5.77 7.95
N THR A 134 -4.88 -6.56 8.89
CA THR A 134 -5.98 -7.50 8.65
C THR A 134 -7.21 -7.10 9.44
N LEU A 135 -8.38 -7.28 8.83
CA LEU A 135 -9.64 -7.07 9.51
C LEU A 135 -9.85 -8.18 10.58
N PRO A 136 -10.10 -7.80 11.84
CA PRO A 136 -10.38 -8.79 12.87
C PRO A 136 -11.75 -9.44 12.61
N VAL A 137 -11.82 -10.75 12.74
CA VAL A 137 -13.07 -11.51 12.63
C VAL A 137 -13.47 -12.01 14.02
N LYS A 138 -14.66 -11.62 14.48
CA LYS A 138 -15.18 -12.08 15.77
C LYS A 138 -15.47 -13.59 15.74
N GLY A 139 -14.93 -14.30 16.72
CA GLY A 139 -15.13 -15.76 16.83
C GLY A 139 -14.18 -16.58 15.97
N GLU A 140 -13.16 -15.96 15.37
CA GLU A 140 -12.10 -16.69 14.70
C GLU A 140 -11.22 -17.38 15.73
N ASP A 141 -11.13 -18.71 15.64
CA ASP A 141 -10.37 -19.51 16.61
C ASP A 141 -8.84 -19.45 16.37
N GLN A 142 -8.41 -19.13 15.15
CA GLN A 142 -7.01 -19.15 14.74
C GLN A 142 -6.64 -17.94 13.86
N PRO A 143 -6.67 -16.70 14.37
CA PRO A 143 -6.34 -15.50 13.58
C PRO A 143 -4.90 -15.50 13.05
N TRP A 144 -3.97 -16.19 13.74
CA TRP A 144 -2.57 -16.32 13.28
C TRP A 144 -2.43 -17.19 12.02
N GLU A 145 -3.32 -18.15 11.78
CA GLU A 145 -3.25 -18.98 10.58
C GLU A 145 -3.47 -18.14 9.32
N ARG A 146 -4.43 -17.25 9.38
CA ARG A 146 -4.68 -16.30 8.30
C ARG A 146 -3.51 -15.34 8.09
N LEU A 147 -2.94 -14.78 9.16
CA LEU A 147 -1.75 -13.94 9.09
C LEU A 147 -0.58 -14.69 8.47
N ARG A 148 -0.40 -15.96 8.84
CA ARG A 148 0.64 -16.83 8.26
C ARG A 148 0.45 -17.00 6.76
N VAL A 149 -0.75 -17.32 6.30
CA VAL A 149 -1.05 -17.50 4.87
C VAL A 149 -0.77 -16.21 4.09
N MET A 150 -1.17 -15.08 4.65
CA MET A 150 -0.90 -13.77 4.03
C MET A 150 0.61 -13.47 3.98
N GLN A 151 1.32 -13.73 5.07
CA GLN A 151 2.76 -13.55 5.12
C GLN A 151 3.47 -14.43 4.07
N GLU A 152 3.08 -15.69 3.97
CA GLU A 152 3.61 -16.60 2.94
C GLU A 152 3.33 -16.10 1.51
N THR A 153 2.18 -15.48 1.29
CA THR A 153 1.86 -14.89 -0.02
C THR A 153 2.78 -13.71 -0.34
N ILE A 154 3.01 -12.83 0.63
CA ILE A 154 3.94 -11.70 0.48
C ILE A 154 5.35 -12.22 0.23
N ASP A 155 5.80 -13.22 0.97
CA ASP A 155 7.12 -13.83 0.79
C ASP A 155 7.31 -14.39 -0.62
N ARG A 156 6.28 -15.04 -1.17
CA ARG A 156 6.31 -15.54 -2.55
C ARG A 156 6.32 -14.43 -3.59
N ASN A 157 5.64 -13.30 -3.32
CA ASN A 157 5.76 -12.11 -4.15
C ASN A 157 7.19 -11.56 -4.14
N HIS A 158 7.83 -11.51 -2.96
CA HIS A 158 9.24 -11.09 -2.84
C HIS A 158 10.16 -12.03 -3.62
N ASP A 159 9.92 -13.32 -3.56
CA ASP A 159 10.68 -14.33 -4.32
C ASP A 159 10.53 -14.11 -5.83
N ALA A 160 9.32 -13.84 -6.30
CA ALA A 160 9.03 -13.54 -7.69
C ALA A 160 9.67 -12.21 -8.12
N TRP A 161 9.63 -11.17 -7.26
CA TRP A 161 10.31 -9.90 -7.51
C TRP A 161 11.82 -10.10 -7.72
N TRP A 162 12.48 -10.85 -6.83
CA TRP A 162 13.92 -11.12 -6.96
C TRP A 162 14.25 -12.00 -8.16
N TYR A 163 13.37 -12.94 -8.52
CA TYR A 163 13.52 -13.72 -9.74
C TYR A 163 13.49 -12.81 -10.98
N LEU A 164 12.51 -11.94 -11.09
CA LEU A 164 12.38 -11.00 -12.20
C LEU A 164 13.52 -9.98 -12.22
N HIS A 165 13.96 -9.49 -11.05
CA HIS A 165 15.11 -8.60 -10.93
C HIS A 165 16.36 -9.19 -11.62
N ARG A 166 16.67 -10.47 -11.37
CA ARG A 166 17.77 -11.15 -12.05
C ARG A 166 17.52 -11.32 -13.55
N THR A 167 16.31 -11.77 -13.88
CA THR A 167 15.91 -12.08 -15.25
C THR A 167 16.01 -10.85 -16.15
N PHE A 168 15.64 -9.68 -15.63
CA PHE A 168 15.74 -8.42 -16.37
C PHE A 168 17.10 -7.73 -16.23
N GLY A 169 18.00 -8.21 -15.39
CA GLY A 169 19.27 -7.54 -15.10
C GLY A 169 19.05 -6.18 -14.44
N SER A 170 18.03 -6.07 -13.59
CA SER A 170 17.58 -4.83 -12.95
C SER A 170 18.60 -4.28 -11.95
N SER A 171 18.60 -2.96 -11.77
CA SER A 171 19.33 -2.22 -10.73
C SER A 171 18.42 -1.67 -9.64
N ALA A 172 17.11 -1.88 -9.75
CA ALA A 172 16.12 -1.44 -8.78
C ALA A 172 16.43 -1.97 -7.37
N LYS A 173 16.12 -1.17 -6.36
CA LYS A 173 16.36 -1.52 -4.97
C LYS A 173 15.06 -1.98 -4.33
N PHE A 174 15.14 -3.02 -3.49
CA PHE A 174 14.02 -3.53 -2.75
C PHE A 174 14.21 -3.28 -1.25
N VAL A 175 13.30 -2.55 -0.64
CA VAL A 175 13.35 -2.18 0.77
C VAL A 175 12.10 -2.73 1.48
N GLN A 176 12.31 -3.36 2.62
CA GLN A 176 11.21 -3.84 3.46
C GLN A 176 11.07 -2.98 4.70
N GLY A 177 9.84 -2.68 5.08
CA GLY A 177 9.59 -1.89 6.28
C GLY A 177 8.12 -1.65 6.57
N ASN A 178 7.88 -0.79 7.54
CA ASN A 178 6.55 -0.36 7.92
C ASN A 178 6.19 0.91 7.14
N ILE A 179 5.11 0.86 6.36
CA ILE A 179 4.64 1.99 5.55
C ILE A 179 4.20 3.20 6.40
N TYR A 180 3.84 2.99 7.67
CA TYR A 180 3.47 4.05 8.61
C TYR A 180 4.67 4.69 9.32
N ASP A 181 5.85 4.07 9.21
CA ASP A 181 7.09 4.52 9.82
C ASP A 181 8.26 4.22 8.88
N MET A 182 8.26 4.92 7.74
CA MET A 182 9.30 4.76 6.75
C MET A 182 10.63 5.31 7.28
N PRO A 183 11.74 4.59 7.08
CA PRO A 183 13.05 5.00 7.58
C PRO A 183 13.50 6.35 7.02
N GLY A 184 14.12 7.17 7.87
CA GLY A 184 14.58 8.51 7.48
C GLY A 184 15.68 8.50 6.43
N ASP A 185 16.48 7.45 6.37
CA ASP A 185 17.59 7.24 5.44
C ASP A 185 17.15 6.64 4.09
N LEU A 186 15.87 6.34 3.91
CA LEU A 186 15.31 5.96 2.62
C LEU A 186 15.54 7.05 1.55
N GLY A 187 15.60 8.31 2.00
CA GLY A 187 15.93 9.47 1.18
C GLY A 187 14.71 10.15 0.56
N ILE A 188 14.97 10.96 -0.46
CA ILE A 188 14.00 11.80 -1.16
C ILE A 188 13.87 11.31 -2.60
N PHE A 189 12.68 11.45 -3.17
CA PHE A 189 12.31 10.96 -4.48
C PHE A 189 11.67 12.08 -5.31
N ASP A 190 11.84 12.02 -6.62
CA ASP A 190 11.16 12.93 -7.53
C ASP A 190 9.69 12.54 -7.66
N ILE A 191 9.44 11.22 -7.75
CA ILE A 191 8.11 10.66 -7.96
C ILE A 191 7.85 9.56 -6.92
N THR A 192 6.63 9.52 -6.40
CA THR A 192 6.14 8.35 -5.65
C THR A 192 4.93 7.75 -6.36
N VAL A 193 4.96 6.43 -6.55
CA VAL A 193 3.87 5.63 -7.12
C VAL A 193 3.24 4.80 -6.00
N VAL A 194 1.92 4.93 -5.86
CA VAL A 194 1.08 4.20 -4.90
C VAL A 194 0.03 3.43 -5.70
N GLY A 195 0.29 2.15 -5.95
CA GLY A 195 -0.52 1.33 -6.85
C GLY A 195 -1.39 0.32 -6.10
N ALA A 196 -2.70 0.59 -5.97
CA ALA A 196 -3.70 -0.30 -5.38
C ALA A 196 -3.29 -0.86 -4.00
N ILE A 197 -2.77 0.02 -3.13
CA ILE A 197 -2.34 -0.37 -1.78
C ILE A 197 -3.14 0.34 -0.68
N LEU A 198 -3.67 1.54 -0.92
CA LEU A 198 -4.36 2.32 0.12
C LEU A 198 -5.60 1.59 0.64
N LEU A 199 -6.32 0.88 -0.23
CA LEU A 199 -7.48 0.08 0.17
C LEU A 199 -7.14 -1.01 1.20
N HIS A 200 -5.89 -1.48 1.23
CA HIS A 200 -5.41 -2.52 2.14
C HIS A 200 -4.90 -1.99 3.47
N LEU A 201 -4.75 -0.69 3.62
CA LEU A 201 -4.16 -0.08 4.79
C LEU A 201 -5.23 0.37 5.79
N ARG A 202 -5.01 0.12 7.07
CA ARG A 202 -5.88 0.62 8.13
C ARG A 202 -5.91 2.15 8.17
N GLU A 203 -4.76 2.78 7.96
CA GLU A 203 -4.57 4.23 7.97
C GLU A 203 -3.99 4.75 6.65
N PRO A 204 -4.77 4.75 5.54
CA PRO A 204 -4.25 5.14 4.24
C PRO A 204 -3.71 6.58 4.21
N TRP A 205 -4.28 7.48 5.01
CA TRP A 205 -3.77 8.84 5.18
C TRP A 205 -2.35 8.86 5.76
N GLY A 206 -2.08 8.06 6.79
CA GLY A 206 -0.76 7.99 7.42
C GLY A 206 0.31 7.54 6.43
N ALA A 207 0.03 6.49 5.67
CA ALA A 207 0.94 5.98 4.64
C ALA A 207 1.19 7.00 3.53
N LEU A 208 0.13 7.61 3.00
CA LEU A 208 0.24 8.61 1.94
C LEU A 208 1.04 9.85 2.41
N SER A 209 0.83 10.29 3.66
CA SER A 209 1.57 11.39 4.26
C SER A 209 3.05 11.08 4.42
N GLN A 210 3.41 9.85 4.80
CA GLN A 210 4.82 9.40 4.87
C GLN A 210 5.50 9.45 3.49
N ALA A 211 4.80 8.99 2.47
CA ALA A 211 5.29 9.03 1.09
C ALA A 211 5.45 10.47 0.58
N ALA A 212 4.44 11.30 0.79
CA ALA A 212 4.43 12.70 0.35
C ALA A 212 5.57 13.53 0.96
N GLN A 213 5.94 13.28 2.22
CA GLN A 213 7.08 13.96 2.86
C GLN A 213 8.43 13.66 2.20
N ARG A 214 8.49 12.61 1.38
CA ARG A 214 9.69 12.17 0.66
C ARG A 214 9.64 12.46 -0.83
N THR A 215 8.56 13.07 -1.32
CA THR A 215 8.32 13.31 -2.74
C THR A 215 8.45 14.80 -3.06
N THR A 216 9.16 15.14 -4.11
CA THR A 216 9.41 16.53 -4.48
C THR A 216 8.62 17.02 -5.69
N GLU A 217 8.25 16.14 -6.64
CA GLU A 217 7.66 16.57 -7.90
C GLU A 217 6.27 15.99 -8.16
N THR A 218 6.08 14.66 -7.99
CA THR A 218 4.84 14.02 -8.43
C THR A 218 4.43 12.86 -7.52
N MET A 219 3.17 12.87 -7.12
CA MET A 219 2.51 11.72 -6.50
C MET A 219 1.56 11.07 -7.51
N VAL A 220 1.70 9.77 -7.73
CA VAL A 220 0.79 8.98 -8.57
C VAL A 220 0.07 7.99 -7.66
N VAL A 221 -1.24 8.09 -7.58
CA VAL A 221 -2.07 7.19 -6.76
C VAL A 221 -3.09 6.52 -7.65
N THR A 222 -3.01 5.21 -7.76
CA THR A 222 -3.94 4.39 -8.55
C THR A 222 -4.66 3.42 -7.65
N GLU A 223 -5.99 3.41 -7.70
CA GLU A 223 -6.83 2.53 -6.87
C GLU A 223 -7.99 1.94 -7.68
N PRO A 224 -8.53 0.77 -7.29
CA PRO A 224 -9.75 0.26 -7.90
C PRO A 224 -10.97 1.08 -7.46
N LEU A 225 -11.84 1.35 -8.41
CA LEU A 225 -13.18 1.85 -8.14
C LEU A 225 -14.09 0.64 -7.87
N GLN A 226 -14.41 0.40 -6.62
CA GLN A 226 -15.09 -0.82 -6.18
C GLN A 226 -16.60 -0.77 -6.33
N ASP A 227 -17.19 0.44 -6.36
CA ASP A 227 -18.64 0.62 -6.52
C ASP A 227 -18.96 1.90 -7.29
N ASP A 228 -20.19 1.99 -7.79
CA ASP A 228 -20.71 3.10 -8.57
C ASP A 228 -21.81 3.88 -7.82
N LEU A 229 -21.84 3.77 -6.50
CA LEU A 229 -22.93 4.34 -5.71
C LEU A 229 -22.87 5.87 -5.64
N ASP A 230 -21.68 6.44 -5.79
CA ASP A 230 -21.46 7.88 -5.74
C ASP A 230 -20.64 8.36 -6.96
N PRO A 231 -20.80 9.63 -7.39
CA PRO A 231 -19.96 10.20 -8.44
C PRO A 231 -18.47 10.15 -8.08
N PRO A 232 -17.57 9.91 -9.05
CA PRO A 232 -16.13 9.78 -8.81
C PRO A 232 -15.49 10.97 -8.09
N GLU A 233 -15.97 12.19 -8.33
CA GLU A 233 -15.50 13.41 -7.69
C GLU A 233 -15.90 13.53 -6.22
N THR A 234 -16.72 12.61 -5.71
CA THR A 234 -17.17 12.64 -4.32
C THR A 234 -16.00 12.37 -3.38
N ASN A 235 -15.84 13.23 -2.38
CA ASN A 235 -14.80 13.10 -1.37
C ASN A 235 -15.22 12.11 -0.26
N ILE A 236 -15.25 10.82 -0.61
CA ILE A 236 -15.69 9.75 0.28
C ILE A 236 -14.66 8.63 0.35
N MET A 237 -14.43 8.17 1.56
CA MET A 237 -13.86 6.86 1.86
C MET A 237 -14.93 6.05 2.59
N ARG A 238 -15.28 4.90 2.05
CA ARG A 238 -16.25 4.01 2.69
C ARG A 238 -15.52 2.85 3.34
N PHE A 239 -15.78 2.63 4.63
CA PHE A 239 -15.34 1.41 5.29
C PHE A 239 -16.15 0.25 4.73
N SER A 240 -15.47 -0.67 4.08
CA SER A 240 -16.10 -1.78 3.33
C SER A 240 -15.45 -3.11 3.70
N PRO A 241 -15.64 -3.58 4.95
CA PRO A 241 -15.09 -4.86 5.36
C PRO A 241 -15.90 -5.97 4.67
N SER A 242 -15.34 -6.57 3.63
CA SER A 242 -15.88 -7.81 3.09
C SER A 242 -15.32 -8.99 3.88
N ALA A 243 -16.06 -9.46 4.85
CA ALA A 243 -15.64 -10.57 5.72
C ALA A 243 -15.44 -11.90 4.97
N GLU A 244 -16.02 -12.04 3.77
CA GLU A 244 -16.07 -13.33 3.09
C GLU A 244 -14.94 -13.54 2.08
N HIS A 245 -14.39 -12.48 1.47
CA HIS A 245 -13.45 -12.66 0.36
C HIS A 245 -12.18 -11.80 0.38
N HIS A 246 -12.13 -10.70 1.16
CA HIS A 246 -11.00 -9.76 1.14
C HIS A 246 -10.64 -9.27 2.53
N LEU A 247 -9.91 -10.09 3.27
CA LEU A 247 -9.51 -9.83 4.66
C LEU A 247 -8.60 -8.60 4.83
N THR A 248 -8.09 -8.06 3.73
CA THR A 248 -7.22 -6.89 3.68
C THR A 248 -7.85 -5.67 3.05
N ASN A 249 -9.08 -5.77 2.53
CA ASN A 249 -9.74 -4.60 1.98
C ASN A 249 -10.49 -3.88 3.09
N TRP A 250 -9.94 -2.75 3.53
CA TRP A 250 -10.55 -1.90 4.55
C TRP A 250 -11.49 -0.88 3.93
N TRP A 251 -11.13 -0.38 2.76
CA TRP A 251 -11.72 0.82 2.19
C TRP A 251 -12.11 0.64 0.73
N SER A 252 -13.23 1.26 0.39
CA SER A 252 -13.54 1.73 -0.96
C SER A 252 -13.22 3.21 -0.98
N ILE A 253 -12.19 3.60 -1.75
CA ILE A 253 -11.68 4.98 -1.79
C ILE A 253 -12.07 5.60 -3.12
N TYR A 254 -12.67 6.78 -3.08
CA TYR A 254 -13.07 7.51 -4.28
C TYR A 254 -11.99 8.49 -4.73
N PRO A 255 -11.91 8.81 -6.03
CA PRO A 255 -10.90 9.75 -6.56
C PRO A 255 -10.90 11.10 -5.86
N GLY A 256 -12.08 11.67 -5.54
CA GLY A 256 -12.18 12.92 -4.80
C GLY A 256 -11.58 12.87 -3.40
N ALA A 257 -11.59 11.70 -2.75
CA ALA A 257 -10.92 11.54 -1.46
C ALA A 257 -9.40 11.53 -1.62
N VAL A 258 -8.87 10.86 -2.65
CA VAL A 258 -7.42 10.88 -2.97
C VAL A 258 -6.97 12.29 -3.33
N ASP A 259 -7.72 12.99 -4.18
CA ASP A 259 -7.47 14.40 -4.53
C ASP A 259 -7.34 15.28 -3.27
N SER A 260 -8.32 15.16 -2.36
CA SER A 260 -8.30 15.90 -1.10
C SER A 260 -7.11 15.54 -0.20
N MET A 261 -6.73 14.27 -0.14
CA MET A 261 -5.55 13.83 0.61
C MET A 261 -4.26 14.38 0.01
N LEU A 262 -4.09 14.30 -1.30
CA LEU A 262 -2.93 14.85 -1.99
C LEU A 262 -2.83 16.36 -1.80
N GLY A 263 -3.95 17.08 -1.91
CA GLY A 263 -4.00 18.52 -1.64
C GLY A 263 -3.53 18.89 -0.24
N ARG A 264 -3.90 18.08 0.78
CA ARG A 264 -3.44 18.26 2.16
C ARG A 264 -1.95 17.95 2.34
N CYS A 265 -1.39 17.08 1.51
CA CYS A 265 0.03 16.78 1.49
C CYS A 265 0.86 17.80 0.69
N GLY A 266 0.25 18.84 0.10
CA GLY A 266 0.92 19.86 -0.70
C GLY A 266 0.94 19.57 -2.20
N PHE A 267 0.31 18.49 -2.67
CA PHE A 267 0.20 18.09 -4.09
C PHE A 267 -1.19 18.42 -4.63
N GLY A 268 -1.62 19.67 -4.48
CA GLY A 268 -2.99 20.09 -4.77
C GLY A 268 -3.28 20.44 -6.24
N LYS A 269 -2.27 20.38 -7.13
CA LYS A 269 -2.52 20.44 -8.58
C LYS A 269 -2.69 19.03 -9.10
N THR A 270 -3.94 18.56 -9.14
CA THR A 270 -4.26 17.17 -9.44
C THR A 270 -4.94 16.99 -10.80
N GLU A 271 -4.74 15.81 -11.38
CA GLU A 271 -5.47 15.32 -12.55
C GLU A 271 -5.91 13.89 -12.28
N THR A 272 -7.19 13.60 -12.59
CA THR A 272 -7.77 12.27 -12.41
C THR A 272 -8.09 11.64 -13.75
N THR A 273 -7.63 10.41 -13.96
CA THR A 273 -7.93 9.60 -15.13
C THR A 273 -8.69 8.35 -14.73
N MET A 274 -9.85 8.11 -15.36
CA MET A 274 -10.62 6.87 -15.20
C MET A 274 -10.19 5.88 -16.26
N HIS A 275 -9.96 4.62 -15.85
CA HIS A 275 -9.55 3.55 -16.76
C HIS A 275 -10.02 2.18 -16.28
N SER A 276 -9.71 1.13 -16.99
CA SER A 276 -9.92 -0.26 -16.56
C SER A 276 -8.65 -1.07 -16.74
N GLN A 277 -8.50 -2.09 -15.88
CA GLN A 277 -7.41 -3.05 -15.96
C GLN A 277 -7.98 -4.46 -15.96
N ARG A 278 -7.33 -5.37 -16.68
CA ARG A 278 -7.75 -6.77 -16.69
C ARG A 278 -7.37 -7.44 -15.38
N HIS A 279 -8.37 -8.06 -14.76
CA HIS A 279 -8.22 -8.76 -13.50
C HIS A 279 -8.86 -10.15 -13.59
N HIS A 280 -8.13 -11.18 -13.19
CA HIS A 280 -8.65 -12.55 -13.10
C HIS A 280 -9.22 -12.77 -11.69
N LEU A 281 -10.45 -13.26 -11.61
CA LEU A 281 -11.08 -13.59 -10.35
C LEU A 281 -10.34 -14.77 -9.72
N ALA A 282 -9.71 -14.53 -8.59
CA ALA A 282 -9.05 -15.50 -7.68
C ALA A 282 -8.31 -16.67 -8.35
N HIS A 283 -7.00 -16.68 -8.28
CA HIS A 283 -6.08 -17.82 -8.52
C HIS A 283 -6.32 -18.71 -9.78
N ASP A 284 -7.45 -18.58 -10.43
CA ASP A 284 -7.75 -19.26 -11.68
C ASP A 284 -7.38 -18.35 -12.86
N ILE A 285 -6.09 -18.33 -13.16
CA ILE A 285 -5.50 -17.58 -14.27
C ILE A 285 -6.02 -18.10 -15.63
N GLY A 286 -6.75 -19.17 -15.64
CA GLY A 286 -7.48 -19.73 -16.79
C GLY A 286 -8.93 -19.26 -16.90
N SER A 287 -9.46 -18.54 -15.89
CA SER A 287 -10.82 -17.99 -15.92
C SER A 287 -10.89 -16.72 -16.79
N ASP A 288 -12.10 -16.40 -17.24
CA ASP A 288 -12.35 -15.15 -17.97
C ASP A 288 -11.93 -13.93 -17.11
N ALA A 289 -11.07 -13.09 -17.66
CA ALA A 289 -10.70 -11.83 -17.02
C ALA A 289 -11.88 -10.87 -17.03
N ILE A 290 -12.06 -10.14 -15.94
CA ILE A 290 -12.97 -9.00 -15.89
C ILE A 290 -12.20 -7.70 -16.10
N ASP A 291 -12.87 -6.69 -16.64
CA ASP A 291 -12.35 -5.33 -16.70
C ASP A 291 -12.69 -4.62 -15.39
N GLN A 292 -11.72 -4.65 -14.46
CA GLN A 292 -11.84 -3.91 -13.20
C GLN A 292 -11.69 -2.42 -13.45
N ARG A 293 -12.71 -1.64 -13.09
CA ARG A 293 -12.62 -0.18 -13.14
C ARG A 293 -11.61 0.32 -12.13
N MET A 294 -10.77 1.24 -12.59
CA MET A 294 -9.69 1.86 -11.83
C MET A 294 -9.71 3.37 -12.05
N TYR A 295 -8.98 4.07 -11.22
CA TYR A 295 -8.64 5.46 -11.45
C TYR A 295 -7.20 5.74 -11.04
N THR A 296 -6.62 6.76 -11.64
CA THR A 296 -5.31 7.29 -11.26
C THR A 296 -5.44 8.79 -10.98
N VAL A 297 -4.96 9.23 -9.84
CA VAL A 297 -4.82 10.64 -9.49
C VAL A 297 -3.34 10.98 -9.49
N VAL A 298 -2.96 11.92 -10.36
CA VAL A 298 -1.61 12.49 -10.40
C VAL A 298 -1.64 13.84 -9.70
N GLY A 299 -0.78 14.04 -8.72
CA GLY A 299 -0.69 15.29 -7.98
C GLY A 299 0.69 15.92 -8.09
N HIS A 300 0.72 17.24 -8.29
CA HIS A 300 1.93 18.04 -8.34
C HIS A 300 1.91 19.10 -7.23
N PRO A 301 3.10 19.56 -6.77
CA PRO A 301 3.19 20.63 -5.78
C PRO A 301 2.48 21.92 -6.24
N VAL A 302 1.93 22.65 -5.28
CA VAL A 302 1.22 23.94 -5.51
C VAL A 302 2.07 25.17 -5.27
N PHE A 303 3.38 25.00 -5.07
CA PHE A 303 4.30 26.12 -4.78
C PHE A 303 5.18 26.45 -5.98
#